data_ca69027d8669957144081eef9d4fb8ce
#
_entry.id   ca69027d8669957144081eef9d4fb8ce
#
_cell.length_a   1.000
_cell.length_b   1.000
_cell.length_c   1.000
_cell.angle_alpha   90.00
_cell.angle_beta   90.00
_cell.angle_gamma   90.00
#
_symmetry.space_group_name_H-M   'P 1'
#
loop_
_entity.id
_entity.type
_entity.pdbx_description
1 polymer ?
#
loop_
_entity_poly.entity_id
_entity_poly.type
_entity_poly.pdbx_seq_one_letter_code
_entity_poly.pdbx_strand_id
1 'polypeptide(L)'
;MSLLQACGLSMSFGGLRAVQALDLSVQPGEIVGLIGPNGSGKTTVFNVVSGLYRATAGRVVFGSGETDLVGRPPHAITALGVARTFQNQRLFNQMSVLENVLVGMHCRTRAGPGGILLALPGARAERSRTLERGRELLAFFGERLLPRAHDPAASLSYANRRRLEIARALATEPTLLLLDEPAAGMNPTEKRELREDILRIRGRGVTVLLIEHDMGLVQGICERVVVLDHGVKIADGSFQEVRRNPAVLEAYLGRRHA
;
A
#
# COMPACT_ATOMS: atom_id res chain seq x y z
N MET A 1 -0.90 -19.52 8.27
CA MET A 1 -0.24 -18.47 9.09
C MET A 1 -0.47 -17.13 8.40
N SER A 2 -0.92 -16.11 9.12
CA SER A 2 -1.14 -14.77 8.56
C SER A 2 0.18 -14.09 8.18
N LEU A 3 0.19 -13.32 7.11
CA LEU A 3 1.34 -12.50 6.70
C LEU A 3 1.49 -11.26 7.57
N LEU A 4 0.37 -10.63 7.92
CA LEU A 4 0.31 -9.48 8.84
C LEU A 4 -0.73 -9.78 9.92
N GLN A 5 -0.39 -9.47 11.18
CA GLN A 5 -1.31 -9.60 12.31
C GLN A 5 -1.14 -8.43 13.27
N ALA A 6 -2.17 -7.62 13.43
CA ALA A 6 -2.29 -6.65 14.51
C ALA A 6 -3.06 -7.31 15.66
N CYS A 7 -2.53 -7.23 16.89
CA CYS A 7 -3.11 -7.79 18.10
C CYS A 7 -3.30 -6.68 19.12
N GLY A 8 -4.56 -6.36 19.46
CA GLY A 8 -4.92 -5.32 20.42
C GLY A 8 -4.36 -3.94 20.07
N LEU A 9 -4.14 -3.67 18.77
CA LEU A 9 -3.50 -2.45 18.31
C LEU A 9 -4.28 -1.21 18.75
N SER A 10 -3.61 -0.31 19.47
CA SER A 10 -4.21 0.95 19.92
C SER A 10 -3.30 2.13 19.61
N MET A 11 -3.91 3.25 19.22
CA MET A 11 -3.21 4.51 18.96
C MET A 11 -4.02 5.68 19.47
N SER A 12 -3.38 6.50 20.31
CA SER A 12 -3.96 7.71 20.90
C SER A 12 -3.11 8.93 20.58
N PHE A 13 -3.76 10.05 20.31
CA PHE A 13 -3.15 11.38 20.14
C PHE A 13 -3.71 12.30 21.22
N GLY A 14 -2.94 12.51 22.28
CA GLY A 14 -3.46 13.19 23.47
C GLY A 14 -4.69 12.45 24.02
N GLY A 15 -5.85 13.13 24.10
CA GLY A 15 -7.11 12.55 24.58
C GLY A 15 -7.90 11.78 23.51
N LEU A 16 -7.51 11.86 22.20
CA LEU A 16 -8.23 11.22 21.12
C LEU A 16 -7.73 9.78 20.90
N ARG A 17 -8.59 8.80 21.05
CA ARG A 17 -8.32 7.39 20.71
C ARG A 17 -8.64 7.14 19.23
N ALA A 18 -7.61 7.21 18.38
CA ALA A 18 -7.77 7.03 16.93
C ALA A 18 -7.93 5.55 16.49
N VAL A 19 -7.35 4.61 17.26
CA VAL A 19 -7.53 3.16 17.09
C VAL A 19 -7.62 2.53 18.48
N GLN A 20 -8.54 1.59 18.68
CA GLN A 20 -8.86 1.01 19.98
C GLN A 20 -8.86 -0.52 19.88
N ALA A 21 -7.85 -1.17 20.48
CA ALA A 21 -7.72 -2.62 20.60
C ALA A 21 -8.05 -3.39 19.30
N LEU A 22 -7.55 -2.89 18.15
CA LEU A 22 -7.81 -3.50 16.85
C LEU A 22 -7.08 -4.83 16.70
N ASP A 23 -7.86 -5.88 16.43
CA ASP A 23 -7.36 -7.17 15.93
C ASP A 23 -7.62 -7.27 14.43
N LEU A 24 -6.55 -7.38 13.64
CA LEU A 24 -6.59 -7.48 12.19
C LEU A 24 -5.58 -8.52 11.73
N SER A 25 -5.98 -9.43 10.85
CA SER A 25 -5.06 -10.36 10.18
C SER A 25 -5.17 -10.22 8.67
N VAL A 26 -4.08 -10.46 7.94
CA VAL A 26 -4.05 -10.51 6.47
C VAL A 26 -3.31 -11.78 6.06
N GLN A 27 -3.93 -12.60 5.22
CA GLN A 27 -3.34 -13.85 4.76
C GLN A 27 -2.42 -13.61 3.55
N PRO A 28 -1.40 -14.45 3.31
CA PRO A 28 -0.58 -14.35 2.10
C PRO A 28 -1.43 -14.46 0.83
N GLY A 29 -1.22 -13.55 -0.13
CA GLY A 29 -1.94 -13.51 -1.40
C GLY A 29 -3.39 -13.01 -1.32
N GLU A 30 -3.85 -12.54 -0.16
CA GLU A 30 -5.18 -11.96 0.04
C GLU A 30 -5.22 -10.49 -0.38
N ILE A 31 -6.36 -10.03 -0.90
CA ILE A 31 -6.68 -8.60 -1.02
C ILE A 31 -7.71 -8.26 0.04
N VAL A 32 -7.29 -7.50 1.06
CA VAL A 32 -8.17 -7.05 2.15
C VAL A 32 -8.48 -5.56 1.99
N GLY A 33 -9.76 -5.22 2.03
CA GLY A 33 -10.24 -3.84 2.10
C GLY A 33 -10.39 -3.36 3.54
N LEU A 34 -9.76 -2.25 3.90
CA LEU A 34 -9.98 -1.56 5.17
C LEU A 34 -10.84 -0.33 4.91
N ILE A 35 -12.12 -0.39 5.23
CA ILE A 35 -13.09 0.66 4.95
C ILE A 35 -13.66 1.28 6.22
N GLY A 36 -14.45 2.33 6.07
CA GLY A 36 -15.12 3.03 7.18
C GLY A 36 -15.26 4.52 6.89
N PRO A 37 -16.06 5.25 7.67
CA PRO A 37 -16.24 6.70 7.55
C PRO A 37 -14.91 7.48 7.67
N ASN A 38 -14.93 8.76 7.30
CA ASN A 38 -13.79 9.63 7.53
C ASN A 38 -13.53 9.76 9.04
N GLY A 39 -12.24 9.72 9.41
CA GLY A 39 -11.86 9.76 10.83
C GLY A 39 -12.00 8.43 11.59
N SER A 40 -12.40 7.33 10.95
CA SER A 40 -12.54 6.03 11.61
C SER A 40 -11.24 5.33 12.00
N GLY A 41 -10.05 5.90 11.67
CA GLY A 41 -8.75 5.37 12.08
C GLY A 41 -7.97 4.60 11.01
N LYS A 42 -8.49 4.41 9.79
CA LYS A 42 -7.86 3.64 8.69
C LYS A 42 -6.42 4.09 8.38
N THR A 43 -6.23 5.37 8.11
CA THR A 43 -4.91 5.95 7.82
C THR A 43 -3.97 5.84 9.03
N THR A 44 -4.51 5.89 10.25
CA THR A 44 -3.73 5.66 11.48
C THR A 44 -3.19 4.24 11.54
N VAL A 45 -4.01 3.23 11.20
CA VAL A 45 -3.56 1.83 11.10
C VAL A 45 -2.43 1.72 10.07
N PHE A 46 -2.58 2.29 8.87
CA PHE A 46 -1.52 2.31 7.85
C PHE A 46 -0.24 3.00 8.34
N ASN A 47 -0.38 4.11 9.06
CA ASN A 47 0.78 4.83 9.61
C ASN A 47 1.53 4.00 10.64
N VAL A 48 0.84 3.21 11.47
CA VAL A 48 1.48 2.30 12.43
C VAL A 48 2.16 1.14 11.70
N VAL A 49 1.46 0.46 10.77
CA VAL A 49 2.00 -0.68 10.00
C VAL A 49 3.24 -0.27 9.19
N SER A 50 3.25 0.96 8.65
CA SER A 50 4.39 1.48 7.87
C SER A 50 5.48 2.18 8.72
N GLY A 51 5.36 2.20 10.06
CA GLY A 51 6.36 2.75 10.97
C GLY A 51 6.41 4.27 11.05
N LEU A 52 5.40 4.97 10.49
CA LEU A 52 5.29 6.43 10.63
C LEU A 52 4.81 6.85 12.03
N TYR A 53 4.01 5.97 12.67
CA TYR A 53 3.58 6.17 14.05
C TYR A 53 3.96 4.94 14.88
N ARG A 54 4.32 5.18 16.13
CA ARG A 54 4.51 4.14 17.13
C ARG A 54 3.19 3.91 17.85
N ALA A 55 2.67 2.68 17.84
CA ALA A 55 1.45 2.32 18.57
C ALA A 55 1.57 2.67 20.06
N THR A 56 0.45 3.09 20.65
CA THR A 56 0.36 3.36 22.10
C THR A 56 0.30 2.04 22.89
N ALA A 57 -0.36 1.01 22.32
CA ALA A 57 -0.44 -0.33 22.88
C ALA A 57 -0.69 -1.36 21.76
N GLY A 58 -0.52 -2.64 22.09
CA GLY A 58 -0.63 -3.75 21.14
C GLY A 58 0.64 -3.95 20.32
N ARG A 59 0.57 -4.86 19.36
CA ARG A 59 1.69 -5.22 18.47
C ARG A 59 1.21 -5.44 17.05
N VAL A 60 2.14 -5.33 16.10
CA VAL A 60 1.91 -5.64 14.68
C VAL A 60 2.99 -6.61 14.23
N VAL A 61 2.61 -7.86 14.02
CA VAL A 61 3.52 -8.94 13.65
C VAL A 61 3.47 -9.15 12.14
N PHE A 62 4.64 -9.34 11.52
CA PHE A 62 4.79 -9.51 10.08
C PHE A 62 5.70 -10.68 9.74
N GLY A 63 5.26 -11.46 8.73
CA GLY A 63 6.01 -12.58 8.15
C GLY A 63 6.04 -13.82 9.03
N SER A 64 6.60 -14.90 8.50
CA SER A 64 6.73 -16.19 9.19
C SER A 64 7.66 -16.16 10.43
N GLY A 65 8.54 -15.16 10.49
CA GLY A 65 9.44 -14.91 11.63
C GLY A 65 8.81 -14.11 12.76
N GLU A 66 7.51 -13.82 12.69
CA GLU A 66 6.76 -13.06 13.70
C GLU A 66 7.46 -11.75 14.12
N THR A 67 7.99 -11.02 13.14
CA THR A 67 8.71 -9.78 13.39
C THR A 67 7.73 -8.66 13.80
N ASP A 68 7.86 -8.13 15.01
CA ASP A 68 7.08 -6.96 15.44
C ASP A 68 7.54 -5.71 14.68
N LEU A 69 6.60 -5.02 14.03
CA LEU A 69 6.83 -3.78 13.29
C LEU A 69 6.74 -2.53 14.16
N VAL A 70 6.12 -2.62 15.36
CA VAL A 70 5.90 -1.44 16.22
C VAL A 70 7.23 -0.85 16.67
N GLY A 71 7.41 0.45 16.38
CA GLY A 71 8.62 1.20 16.73
C GLY A 71 9.79 1.02 15.76
N ARG A 72 9.66 0.19 14.71
CA ARG A 72 10.66 0.12 13.64
C ARG A 72 10.53 1.34 12.71
N PRO A 73 11.64 1.88 12.21
CA PRO A 73 11.60 2.97 11.24
C PRO A 73 11.11 2.47 9.87
N PRO A 74 10.48 3.35 9.05
CA PRO A 74 9.88 2.97 7.76
C PRO A 74 10.82 2.23 6.81
N HIS A 75 12.09 2.63 6.72
CA HIS A 75 13.06 1.96 5.83
C HIS A 75 13.34 0.50 6.25
N ALA A 76 13.36 0.22 7.55
CA ALA A 76 13.53 -1.15 8.04
C ALA A 76 12.30 -2.01 7.75
N ILE A 77 11.09 -1.43 7.87
CA ILE A 77 9.83 -2.09 7.51
C ILE A 77 9.77 -2.37 6.00
N THR A 78 10.21 -1.41 5.17
CA THR A 78 10.32 -1.62 3.72
C THR A 78 11.31 -2.74 3.38
N ALA A 79 12.46 -2.80 4.06
CA ALA A 79 13.44 -3.88 3.87
C ALA A 79 12.88 -5.26 4.23
N LEU A 80 11.95 -5.36 5.18
CA LEU A 80 11.24 -6.59 5.53
C LEU A 80 10.22 -7.02 4.47
N GLY A 81 9.84 -6.15 3.53
CA GLY A 81 8.91 -6.47 2.46
C GLY A 81 7.53 -5.82 2.57
N VAL A 82 7.37 -4.73 3.34
CA VAL A 82 6.15 -3.93 3.38
C VAL A 82 6.36 -2.65 2.59
N ALA A 83 5.60 -2.45 1.51
CA ALA A 83 5.59 -1.20 0.76
C ALA A 83 4.27 -0.45 0.93
N ARG A 84 4.31 0.87 0.77
CA ARG A 84 3.12 1.72 0.87
C ARG A 84 3.10 2.79 -0.21
N THR A 85 1.93 3.04 -0.80
CA THR A 85 1.60 4.27 -1.51
C THR A 85 0.97 5.27 -0.55
N PHE A 86 0.98 6.57 -0.90
CA PHE A 86 0.43 7.62 -0.06
C PHE A 86 -0.76 8.28 -0.75
N GLN A 87 -1.71 8.81 0.01
CA GLN A 87 -2.86 9.54 -0.50
C GLN A 87 -2.41 10.72 -1.39
N ASN A 88 -1.44 11.51 -0.93
CA ASN A 88 -0.79 12.54 -1.74
C ASN A 88 0.37 11.93 -2.52
N GLN A 89 0.33 12.03 -3.84
CA GLN A 89 1.37 11.51 -4.72
C GLN A 89 2.75 12.10 -4.35
N ARG A 90 3.66 11.23 -3.91
CA ARG A 90 5.02 11.62 -3.52
C ARG A 90 6.04 11.22 -4.60
N LEU A 91 5.80 11.66 -5.83
CA LEU A 91 6.72 11.44 -6.94
C LEU A 91 7.79 12.54 -7.00
N PHE A 92 8.95 12.17 -7.50
CA PHE A 92 9.99 13.12 -7.87
C PHE A 92 9.66 13.70 -9.24
N ASN A 93 8.93 14.81 -9.26
CA ASN A 93 8.32 15.39 -10.45
C ASN A 93 9.32 15.71 -11.57
N GLN A 94 10.54 16.13 -11.24
CA GLN A 94 11.59 16.50 -12.20
C GLN A 94 12.42 15.30 -12.68
N MET A 95 12.34 14.16 -11.99
CA MET A 95 12.97 12.92 -12.41
C MET A 95 12.09 12.23 -13.46
N SER A 96 12.74 11.44 -14.32
CA SER A 96 12.02 10.62 -15.30
C SER A 96 11.18 9.54 -14.63
N VAL A 97 10.24 8.99 -15.40
CA VAL A 97 9.39 7.87 -14.97
C VAL A 97 10.25 6.68 -14.52
N LEU A 98 11.29 6.34 -15.30
CA LEU A 98 12.20 5.25 -14.94
C LEU A 98 12.99 5.56 -13.68
N GLU A 99 13.56 6.76 -13.53
CA GLU A 99 14.31 7.15 -12.34
C GLU A 99 13.47 7.05 -11.07
N ASN A 100 12.17 7.44 -11.12
CA ASN A 100 11.26 7.26 -10.00
C ASN A 100 11.15 5.79 -9.56
N VAL A 101 11.11 4.84 -10.50
CA VAL A 101 11.09 3.40 -10.19
C VAL A 101 12.42 2.95 -9.61
N LEU A 102 13.54 3.41 -10.18
CA LEU A 102 14.90 3.06 -9.72
C LEU A 102 15.14 3.51 -8.26
N VAL A 103 14.60 4.66 -7.85
CA VAL A 103 14.64 5.10 -6.43
C VAL A 103 14.02 4.05 -5.52
N GLY A 104 12.90 3.42 -5.92
CA GLY A 104 12.28 2.33 -5.15
C GLY A 104 13.18 1.12 -4.96
N MET A 105 14.09 0.86 -5.90
CA MET A 105 15.03 -0.27 -5.83
C MET A 105 16.21 -0.05 -4.88
N HIS A 106 16.41 1.18 -4.38
CA HIS A 106 17.59 1.51 -3.58
C HIS A 106 17.75 0.58 -2.35
N CYS A 107 16.67 0.17 -1.71
CA CYS A 107 16.70 -0.74 -0.57
C CYS A 107 17.17 -2.17 -0.93
N ARG A 108 17.27 -2.51 -2.22
CA ARG A 108 17.71 -3.81 -2.76
C ARG A 108 19.10 -3.75 -3.40
N THR A 109 19.67 -2.55 -3.59
CA THR A 109 21.02 -2.39 -4.15
C THR A 109 22.08 -2.49 -3.06
N ARG A 110 23.24 -3.06 -3.42
CA ARG A 110 24.39 -3.29 -2.51
C ARG A 110 25.62 -2.49 -2.90
N ALA A 111 25.69 -1.96 -4.12
CA ALA A 111 26.82 -1.17 -4.56
C ALA A 111 26.97 0.09 -3.72
N GLY A 112 28.06 0.16 -2.96
CA GLY A 112 28.42 1.34 -2.19
C GLY A 112 28.94 2.48 -3.07
N PRO A 113 28.99 3.74 -2.55
CA PRO A 113 29.44 4.92 -3.29
C PRO A 113 30.81 4.74 -3.95
N GLY A 114 31.77 4.10 -3.27
CA GLY A 114 33.11 3.83 -3.79
C GLY A 114 33.11 2.89 -5.01
N GLY A 115 32.25 1.85 -4.98
CA GLY A 115 32.11 0.92 -6.11
C GLY A 115 31.53 1.60 -7.35
N ILE A 116 30.58 2.52 -7.15
CA ILE A 116 29.95 3.31 -8.20
C ILE A 116 30.96 4.32 -8.78
N LEU A 117 31.67 5.06 -7.92
CA LEU A 117 32.63 6.07 -8.32
C LEU A 117 33.80 5.47 -9.14
N LEU A 118 34.32 4.32 -8.68
CA LEU A 118 35.37 3.59 -9.36
C LEU A 118 34.88 2.74 -10.53
N ALA A 119 33.58 2.76 -10.81
CA ALA A 119 32.91 2.02 -11.89
C ALA A 119 33.33 0.52 -11.93
N LEU A 120 33.42 -0.09 -10.74
CA LEU A 120 33.82 -1.49 -10.62
C LEU A 120 32.91 -2.41 -11.43
N PRO A 121 33.39 -3.53 -11.99
CA PRO A 121 32.59 -4.45 -12.82
C PRO A 121 31.30 -4.90 -12.12
N GLY A 122 31.34 -5.19 -10.80
CA GLY A 122 30.18 -5.57 -10.00
C GLY A 122 29.14 -4.46 -9.93
N ALA A 123 29.54 -3.20 -9.71
CA ALA A 123 28.62 -2.07 -9.66
C ALA A 123 27.99 -1.77 -11.03
N ARG A 124 28.76 -1.94 -12.13
CA ARG A 124 28.22 -1.80 -13.50
C ARG A 124 27.17 -2.88 -13.81
N ALA A 125 27.46 -4.14 -13.47
CA ALA A 125 26.54 -5.26 -13.65
C ALA A 125 25.25 -5.09 -12.81
N GLU A 126 25.39 -4.60 -11.57
CA GLU A 126 24.23 -4.29 -10.71
C GLU A 126 23.39 -3.16 -11.32
N ARG A 127 24.00 -2.08 -11.77
CA ARG A 127 23.31 -0.98 -12.45
C ARG A 127 22.55 -1.45 -13.68
N SER A 128 23.13 -2.28 -14.53
CA SER A 128 22.47 -2.82 -15.72
C SER A 128 21.24 -3.64 -15.35
N ARG A 129 21.36 -4.56 -14.37
CA ARG A 129 20.24 -5.36 -13.86
C ARG A 129 19.13 -4.50 -13.26
N THR A 130 19.50 -3.45 -12.50
CA THR A 130 18.55 -2.53 -11.89
C THR A 130 17.76 -1.76 -12.97
N LEU A 131 18.44 -1.30 -14.03
CA LEU A 131 17.80 -0.63 -15.17
C LEU A 131 16.84 -1.56 -15.93
N GLU A 132 17.25 -2.80 -16.17
CA GLU A 132 16.42 -3.82 -16.82
C GLU A 132 15.18 -4.12 -15.98
N ARG A 133 15.37 -4.37 -14.68
CA ARG A 133 14.26 -4.60 -13.75
C ARG A 133 13.31 -3.41 -13.66
N GLY A 134 13.84 -2.17 -13.70
CA GLY A 134 13.03 -0.96 -13.77
C GLY A 134 12.13 -0.91 -15.00
N ARG A 135 12.69 -1.27 -16.17
CA ARG A 135 11.93 -1.34 -17.43
C ARG A 135 10.87 -2.45 -17.40
N GLU A 136 11.15 -3.61 -16.83
CA GLU A 136 10.17 -4.69 -16.64
C GLU A 136 8.99 -4.25 -15.77
N LEU A 137 9.27 -3.47 -14.69
CA LEU A 137 8.20 -2.91 -13.85
C LEU A 137 7.37 -1.87 -14.60
N LEU A 138 7.97 -1.04 -15.45
CA LEU A 138 7.22 -0.13 -16.31
C LEU A 138 6.40 -0.91 -17.36
N ALA A 139 6.97 -1.97 -17.93
CA ALA A 139 6.29 -2.85 -18.90
C ALA A 139 5.08 -3.57 -18.28
N PHE A 140 5.09 -3.83 -16.96
CA PHE A 140 3.93 -4.35 -16.26
C PHE A 140 2.69 -3.45 -16.41
N PHE A 141 2.88 -2.12 -16.47
CA PHE A 141 1.81 -1.15 -16.71
C PHE A 141 1.63 -0.83 -18.21
N GLY A 142 2.34 -1.56 -19.09
CA GLY A 142 2.18 -1.54 -20.53
C GLY A 142 2.43 -0.17 -21.18
N GLU A 143 1.60 0.15 -22.17
CA GLU A 143 1.69 1.38 -22.97
C GLU A 143 1.52 2.67 -22.15
N ARG A 144 1.10 2.57 -20.90
CA ARG A 144 0.87 3.74 -20.03
C ARG A 144 2.14 4.32 -19.44
N LEU A 145 3.15 3.48 -19.13
CA LEU A 145 4.38 3.92 -18.48
C LEU A 145 5.64 3.63 -19.30
N LEU A 146 5.75 2.46 -19.94
CA LEU A 146 6.99 2.06 -20.62
C LEU A 146 7.41 3.01 -21.75
N PRO A 147 6.53 3.46 -22.69
CA PRO A 147 6.92 4.39 -23.74
C PRO A 147 7.36 5.75 -23.22
N ARG A 148 6.96 6.07 -22.00
CA ARG A 148 7.23 7.34 -21.31
C ARG A 148 8.38 7.23 -20.28
N ALA A 149 9.17 6.16 -20.33
CA ALA A 149 10.22 5.87 -19.36
C ALA A 149 11.20 7.03 -19.13
N HIS A 150 11.46 7.83 -20.17
CA HIS A 150 12.39 8.96 -20.13
C HIS A 150 11.71 10.33 -19.95
N ASP A 151 10.37 10.38 -19.96
CA ASP A 151 9.63 11.61 -19.71
C ASP A 151 9.71 12.02 -18.23
N PRO A 152 9.67 13.32 -17.92
CA PRO A 152 9.52 13.77 -16.54
C PRO A 152 8.21 13.25 -15.94
N ALA A 153 8.23 12.78 -14.68
CA ALA A 153 7.03 12.27 -14.01
C ALA A 153 5.91 13.33 -13.94
N ALA A 154 6.27 14.63 -13.92
CA ALA A 154 5.34 15.74 -13.97
C ALA A 154 4.44 15.76 -15.22
N SER A 155 4.90 15.21 -16.36
CA SER A 155 4.15 15.19 -17.63
C SER A 155 3.06 14.10 -17.69
N LEU A 156 3.05 13.16 -16.74
CA LEU A 156 2.05 12.11 -16.70
C LEU A 156 0.66 12.62 -16.28
N SER A 157 -0.39 11.98 -16.79
CA SER A 157 -1.75 12.17 -16.28
C SER A 157 -1.83 11.73 -14.80
N TYR A 158 -2.87 12.18 -14.10
CA TYR A 158 -3.09 11.84 -12.70
C TYR A 158 -3.10 10.31 -12.48
N ALA A 159 -3.84 9.56 -13.29
CA ALA A 159 -3.92 8.11 -13.21
C ALA A 159 -2.57 7.43 -13.48
N ASN A 160 -1.79 7.92 -14.44
CA ASN A 160 -0.46 7.36 -14.72
C ASN A 160 0.56 7.71 -13.64
N ARG A 161 0.44 8.87 -12.99
CA ARG A 161 1.23 9.18 -11.78
C ARG A 161 0.93 8.20 -10.66
N ARG A 162 -0.34 7.83 -10.45
CA ARG A 162 -0.73 6.84 -9.44
C ARG A 162 -0.15 5.46 -9.77
N ARG A 163 -0.18 5.06 -11.05
CA ARG A 163 0.48 3.82 -11.49
C ARG A 163 1.99 3.85 -11.28
N LEU A 164 2.64 4.98 -11.55
CA LEU A 164 4.06 5.16 -11.30
C LEU A 164 4.40 5.05 -9.79
N GLU A 165 3.56 5.59 -8.92
CA GLU A 165 3.71 5.43 -7.47
C GLU A 165 3.63 3.96 -7.05
N ILE A 166 2.67 3.20 -7.61
CA ILE A 166 2.55 1.76 -7.39
C ILE A 166 3.78 1.03 -7.95
N ALA A 167 4.24 1.37 -9.16
CA ALA A 167 5.43 0.80 -9.76
C ALA A 167 6.68 1.02 -8.89
N ARG A 168 6.85 2.22 -8.33
CA ARG A 168 7.93 2.52 -7.39
C ARG A 168 7.82 1.72 -6.09
N ALA A 169 6.60 1.52 -5.57
CA ALA A 169 6.37 0.68 -4.41
C ALA A 169 6.71 -0.79 -4.72
N LEU A 170 6.32 -1.31 -5.88
CA LEU A 170 6.66 -2.67 -6.34
C LEU A 170 8.15 -2.86 -6.56
N ALA A 171 8.89 -1.80 -6.87
CA ALA A 171 10.34 -1.82 -7.03
C ALA A 171 11.09 -2.19 -5.73
N THR A 172 10.45 -2.06 -4.57
CA THR A 172 10.99 -2.55 -3.30
C THR A 172 10.83 -4.07 -3.12
N GLU A 173 10.24 -4.78 -4.09
CA GLU A 173 9.94 -6.22 -4.06
C GLU A 173 9.14 -6.61 -2.79
N PRO A 174 7.96 -6.01 -2.58
CA PRO A 174 7.19 -6.23 -1.37
C PRO A 174 6.45 -7.56 -1.40
N THR A 175 6.28 -8.18 -0.22
CA THR A 175 5.32 -9.26 0.01
C THR A 175 3.96 -8.71 0.46
N LEU A 176 3.93 -7.49 1.04
CA LEU A 176 2.71 -6.77 1.43
C LEU A 176 2.75 -5.36 0.83
N LEU A 177 1.73 -5.01 0.07
CA LEU A 177 1.52 -3.68 -0.50
C LEU A 177 0.33 -2.99 0.17
N LEU A 178 0.58 -1.83 0.79
CA LEU A 178 -0.44 -0.96 1.38
C LEU A 178 -0.84 0.09 0.35
N LEU A 179 -2.09 0.08 -0.11
CA LEU A 179 -2.64 1.04 -1.06
C LEU A 179 -3.60 2.01 -0.35
N ASP A 180 -3.26 3.29 -0.35
CA ASP A 180 -4.03 4.35 0.33
C ASP A 180 -4.81 5.15 -0.71
N GLU A 181 -6.11 4.88 -0.83
CA GLU A 181 -7.06 5.48 -1.78
C GLU A 181 -6.54 5.53 -3.23
N PRO A 182 -6.14 4.37 -3.81
CA PRO A 182 -5.49 4.37 -5.11
C PRO A 182 -6.39 4.83 -6.26
N ALA A 183 -7.72 4.71 -6.14
CA ALA A 183 -8.68 5.11 -7.18
C ALA A 183 -9.20 6.56 -7.03
N ALA A 184 -8.75 7.31 -6.01
CA ALA A 184 -9.21 8.69 -5.81
C ALA A 184 -8.94 9.55 -7.06
N GLY A 185 -9.95 10.32 -7.50
CA GLY A 185 -9.84 11.21 -8.65
C GLY A 185 -9.80 10.56 -10.04
N MET A 186 -9.95 9.23 -10.12
CA MET A 186 -9.99 8.50 -11.39
C MET A 186 -11.41 8.43 -11.98
N ASN A 187 -11.49 8.46 -13.31
CA ASN A 187 -12.72 8.21 -14.04
C ASN A 187 -13.07 6.69 -14.05
N PRO A 188 -14.30 6.29 -14.45
CA PRO A 188 -14.73 4.88 -14.43
C PRO A 188 -13.85 3.93 -15.25
N THR A 189 -13.28 4.38 -16.37
CA THR A 189 -12.38 3.58 -17.19
C THR A 189 -11.04 3.38 -16.49
N GLU A 190 -10.44 4.43 -15.94
CA GLU A 190 -9.19 4.38 -15.19
C GLU A 190 -9.31 3.49 -13.93
N LYS A 191 -10.47 3.51 -13.25
CA LYS A 191 -10.77 2.62 -12.11
C LYS A 191 -10.81 1.14 -12.51
N ARG A 192 -11.42 0.81 -13.66
CA ARG A 192 -11.42 -0.56 -14.18
C ARG A 192 -10.01 -1.05 -14.47
N GLU A 193 -9.22 -0.22 -15.13
CA GLU A 193 -7.82 -0.53 -15.43
C GLU A 193 -6.97 -0.68 -14.17
N LEU A 194 -7.15 0.19 -13.17
CA LEU A 194 -6.49 0.06 -11.87
C LEU A 194 -6.88 -1.24 -11.16
N ARG A 195 -8.16 -1.63 -11.24
CA ARG A 195 -8.63 -2.92 -10.73
C ARG A 195 -7.84 -4.08 -11.33
N GLU A 196 -7.68 -4.09 -12.66
CA GLU A 196 -6.91 -5.13 -13.37
C GLU A 196 -5.43 -5.10 -12.95
N ASP A 197 -4.85 -3.90 -12.79
CA ASP A 197 -3.48 -3.74 -12.32
C ASP A 197 -3.31 -4.36 -10.91
N ILE A 198 -4.23 -4.10 -9.97
CA ILE A 198 -4.18 -4.65 -8.60
C ILE A 198 -4.33 -6.18 -8.61
N LEU A 199 -5.26 -6.72 -9.41
CA LEU A 199 -5.43 -8.17 -9.55
C LEU A 199 -4.18 -8.84 -10.14
N ARG A 200 -3.52 -8.21 -11.12
CA ARG A 200 -2.25 -8.70 -11.67
C ARG A 200 -1.11 -8.65 -10.65
N ILE A 201 -1.07 -7.60 -9.79
CA ILE A 201 -0.11 -7.49 -8.69
C ILE A 201 -0.30 -8.66 -7.71
N ARG A 202 -1.54 -8.92 -7.31
CA ARG A 202 -1.88 -10.08 -6.47
C ARG A 202 -1.49 -11.40 -7.14
N GLY A 203 -1.74 -11.55 -8.45
CA GLY A 203 -1.35 -12.72 -9.25
C GLY A 203 0.16 -12.98 -9.28
N ARG A 204 0.99 -12.00 -8.94
CA ARG A 204 2.45 -12.15 -8.72
C ARG A 204 2.82 -12.55 -7.29
N GLY A 205 1.85 -12.89 -6.45
CA GLY A 205 2.07 -13.30 -5.06
C GLY A 205 2.16 -12.16 -4.06
N VAL A 206 1.90 -10.91 -4.47
CA VAL A 206 1.89 -9.76 -3.56
C VAL A 206 0.55 -9.70 -2.84
N THR A 207 0.59 -9.68 -1.52
CA THR A 207 -0.57 -9.45 -0.66
C THR A 207 -0.93 -7.96 -0.66
N VAL A 208 -2.21 -7.62 -0.67
CA VAL A 208 -2.65 -6.21 -0.73
C VAL A 208 -3.56 -5.90 0.46
N LEU A 209 -3.24 -4.84 1.19
CA LEU A 209 -4.15 -4.20 2.14
C LEU A 209 -4.49 -2.81 1.59
N LEU A 210 -5.77 -2.54 1.41
CA LEU A 210 -6.28 -1.42 0.63
C LEU A 210 -7.22 -0.56 1.48
N ILE A 211 -6.98 0.74 1.55
CA ILE A 211 -7.97 1.73 2.01
C ILE A 211 -8.67 2.28 0.77
N GLU A 212 -10.00 2.23 0.74
CA GLU A 212 -10.80 2.77 -0.36
C GLU A 212 -12.17 3.26 0.09
N HIS A 213 -12.69 4.22 -0.67
CA HIS A 213 -14.07 4.73 -0.54
C HIS A 213 -14.94 4.35 -1.74
N ASP A 214 -14.33 3.88 -2.83
CA ASP A 214 -15.06 3.36 -4.00
C ASP A 214 -15.52 1.93 -3.73
N MET A 215 -16.79 1.78 -3.35
CA MET A 215 -17.37 0.47 -3.04
C MET A 215 -17.41 -0.47 -4.25
N GLY A 216 -17.43 0.08 -5.48
CA GLY A 216 -17.35 -0.71 -6.72
C GLY A 216 -15.98 -1.37 -6.89
N LEU A 217 -14.92 -0.65 -6.59
CA LEU A 217 -13.57 -1.22 -6.58
C LEU A 217 -13.42 -2.25 -5.46
N VAL A 218 -13.82 -1.90 -4.21
CA VAL A 218 -13.76 -2.82 -3.07
C VAL A 218 -14.48 -4.13 -3.36
N GLN A 219 -15.74 -4.07 -3.82
CA GLN A 219 -16.53 -5.25 -4.20
C GLN A 219 -15.86 -6.07 -5.31
N GLY A 220 -15.15 -5.39 -6.20
CA GLY A 220 -14.58 -6.02 -7.39
C GLY A 220 -13.27 -6.76 -7.17
N ILE A 221 -12.52 -6.46 -6.09
CA ILE A 221 -11.17 -7.03 -5.85
C ILE A 221 -10.95 -7.58 -4.46
N CYS A 222 -11.64 -7.06 -3.42
CA CYS A 222 -11.39 -7.52 -2.05
C CYS A 222 -12.10 -8.85 -1.78
N GLU A 223 -11.34 -9.82 -1.32
CA GLU A 223 -11.85 -11.11 -0.87
C GLU A 223 -12.50 -10.97 0.52
N ARG A 224 -11.97 -10.05 1.31
CA ARG A 224 -12.44 -9.73 2.66
C ARG A 224 -12.37 -8.23 2.91
N VAL A 225 -13.30 -7.76 3.72
CA VAL A 225 -13.44 -6.34 4.07
C VAL A 225 -13.52 -6.20 5.58
N VAL A 226 -12.69 -5.33 6.12
CA VAL A 226 -12.68 -4.94 7.53
C VAL A 226 -13.21 -3.52 7.64
N VAL A 227 -14.19 -3.31 8.50
CA VAL A 227 -14.81 -1.99 8.70
C VAL A 227 -14.40 -1.42 10.03
N LEU A 228 -13.86 -0.20 9.98
CA LEU A 228 -13.59 0.60 11.17
C LEU A 228 -14.62 1.72 11.33
N ASP A 229 -15.04 1.94 12.56
CA ASP A 229 -15.77 3.12 12.97
C ASP A 229 -15.26 3.61 14.33
N HIS A 230 -14.98 4.93 14.45
CA HIS A 230 -14.42 5.54 15.66
C HIS A 230 -13.25 4.77 16.31
N GLY A 231 -12.36 4.22 15.46
CA GLY A 231 -11.18 3.46 15.90
C GLY A 231 -11.45 2.01 16.28
N VAL A 232 -12.68 1.53 16.18
CA VAL A 232 -13.09 0.17 16.54
C VAL A 232 -13.45 -0.63 15.29
N LYS A 233 -13.10 -1.91 15.24
CA LYS A 233 -13.55 -2.83 14.20
C LYS A 233 -15.02 -3.22 14.46
N ILE A 234 -15.91 -2.85 13.53
CA ILE A 234 -17.35 -3.14 13.64
C ILE A 234 -17.81 -4.29 12.74
N ALA A 235 -17.02 -4.63 11.71
CA ALA A 235 -17.29 -5.78 10.86
C ALA A 235 -16.01 -6.34 10.25
N ASP A 236 -16.02 -7.64 9.91
CA ASP A 236 -14.93 -8.35 9.25
C ASP A 236 -15.52 -9.56 8.52
N GLY A 237 -15.48 -9.59 7.19
CA GLY A 237 -16.09 -10.63 6.38
C GLY A 237 -16.08 -10.31 4.89
N SER A 238 -16.82 -11.06 4.08
CA SER A 238 -17.02 -10.77 2.67
C SER A 238 -17.73 -9.42 2.48
N PHE A 239 -17.55 -8.80 1.32
CA PHE A 239 -18.23 -7.53 1.00
C PHE A 239 -19.76 -7.65 1.15
N GLN A 240 -20.36 -8.80 0.81
CA GLN A 240 -21.80 -9.02 0.89
C GLN A 240 -22.30 -9.11 2.34
N GLU A 241 -21.54 -9.73 3.24
CA GLU A 241 -21.85 -9.79 4.67
C GLU A 241 -21.73 -8.41 5.30
N VAL A 242 -20.62 -7.73 5.04
CA VAL A 242 -20.35 -6.38 5.57
C VAL A 242 -21.42 -5.38 5.13
N ARG A 243 -21.84 -5.40 3.86
CA ARG A 243 -22.87 -4.52 3.31
C ARG A 243 -24.22 -4.67 4.00
N ARG A 244 -24.53 -5.85 4.56
CA ARG A 244 -25.80 -6.15 5.24
C ARG A 244 -25.73 -5.95 6.75
N ASN A 245 -24.54 -5.70 7.29
CA ASN A 245 -24.35 -5.54 8.72
C ASN A 245 -25.00 -4.25 9.23
N PRO A 246 -25.95 -4.30 10.21
CA PRO A 246 -26.64 -3.14 10.73
C PRO A 246 -25.70 -2.07 11.30
N ALA A 247 -24.60 -2.46 11.99
CA ALA A 247 -23.64 -1.53 12.55
C ALA A 247 -22.88 -0.77 11.44
N VAL A 248 -22.60 -1.42 10.30
CA VAL A 248 -21.97 -0.78 9.13
C VAL A 248 -22.94 0.20 8.48
N LEU A 249 -24.21 -0.19 8.32
CA LEU A 249 -25.24 0.71 7.78
C LEU A 249 -25.41 1.94 8.66
N GLU A 250 -25.47 1.78 9.99
CA GLU A 250 -25.55 2.90 10.94
C GLU A 250 -24.31 3.82 10.84
N ALA A 251 -23.12 3.27 10.74
CA ALA A 251 -21.87 4.04 10.64
C ALA A 251 -21.81 4.92 9.38
N TYR A 252 -22.37 4.46 8.26
CA TYR A 252 -22.35 5.20 6.99
C TYR A 252 -23.56 6.12 6.78
N LEU A 253 -24.73 5.74 7.26
CA LEU A 253 -25.99 6.49 7.05
C LEU A 253 -26.34 7.41 8.23
N GLY A 254 -25.65 7.28 9.36
CA GLY A 254 -25.99 7.91 10.62
C GLY A 254 -27.16 7.22 11.32
N ARG A 255 -27.30 7.47 12.62
CA ARG A 255 -28.48 7.01 13.37
C ARG A 255 -29.72 7.65 12.77
N ARG A 256 -30.65 6.85 12.25
CA ARG A 256 -32.01 7.32 12.04
C ARG A 256 -32.54 7.69 13.41
N HIS A 257 -32.72 8.98 13.67
CA HIS A 257 -33.52 9.42 14.79
C HIS A 257 -34.95 8.89 14.55
N ALA A 258 -35.33 7.89 15.35
CA ALA A 258 -36.71 7.43 15.45
C ALA A 258 -37.53 8.44 16.23
#